data_d7ea10c0a97a69f235eb01487c4b3681
#
_entry.id   d7ea10c0a97a69f235eb01487c4b3681
#
_cell.length_a   1.000
_cell.length_b   1.000
_cell.length_c   1.000
_cell.angle_alpha   90.00
_cell.angle_beta   90.00
_cell.angle_gamma   90.00
#
_symmetry.space_group_name_H-M   'P 1'
#
loop_
_entity.id
_entity.type
_entity.pdbx_description
1 polymer ?
#
loop_
_entity_poly.entity_id
_entity_poly.type
_entity_poly.pdbx_seq_one_letter_code
_entity_poly.pdbx_strand_id
1 'polypeptide(L)'
;GEHGGVKTHQTLPKDADALVEVLSKQKSRRDRLPEADRTEVLSPLPVAELRKYEAVKKAHPDALVCFAQNGYFELYGKDAKKAAPLLGTKLLEKKVHGKPSMPVTGFRETAWVAGSHTLWKSGVDVFLSKDGETFKELKAADYIPVGATLNVDGIKCRIDAVDFAADEVRLTNIEDKNRPIRFSESIQYVRSYVEDAGIAVYD
;
A
#
# COMPACT_ATOMS: atom_id res chain seq x y z
N GLY A 1 -22.40 25.68 31.42
CA GLY A 1 -21.71 25.53 30.60
C GLY A 1 -21.50 24.40 30.04
N GLU A 2 -21.65 23.93 30.25
CA GLU A 2 -21.49 23.05 29.93
C GLU A 2 -21.38 22.67 28.84
N HIS A 3 -21.44 22.99 28.26
CA HIS A 3 -21.32 22.70 27.19
C HIS A 3 -20.34 22.37 26.69
N GLY A 4 -19.81 22.78 27.02
CA GLY A 4 -18.87 22.51 26.37
C GLY A 4 -18.58 21.28 26.21
N GLY A 5 -18.73 20.85 26.94
CA GLY A 5 -18.19 19.74 26.85
C GLY A 5 -18.42 18.95 25.93
N VAL A 6 -19.09 19.17 25.47
CA VAL A 6 -19.36 18.43 24.67
C VAL A 6 -18.61 18.17 23.74
N LYS A 7 -18.09 18.84 23.55
CA LYS A 7 -17.33 18.55 22.69
C LYS A 7 -16.75 17.54 22.94
N THR A 8 -16.78 17.46 23.64
CA THR A 8 -16.20 16.61 24.11
C THR A 8 -16.35 15.47 23.58
N HIS A 9 -16.89 15.31 23.04
CA HIS A 9 -16.95 14.29 22.68
C HIS A 9 -16.48 13.90 21.63
N GLN A 10 -16.06 14.47 21.20
CA GLN A 10 -15.48 14.13 20.29
C GLN A 10 -14.68 13.43 20.59
N THR A 11 -14.95 12.98 21.00
CA THR A 11 -14.23 12.56 21.53
C THR A 11 -13.56 11.40 21.35
N LEU A 12 -12.55 11.08 21.95
CA LEU A 12 -11.67 9.97 21.70
C LEU A 12 -12.32 8.66 22.07
N PRO A 13 -12.26 7.68 21.20
CA PRO A 13 -12.69 6.34 21.52
C PRO A 13 -11.93 5.81 22.72
N LYS A 14 -12.60 5.02 23.54
CA LYS A 14 -11.99 4.49 24.75
C LYS A 14 -11.12 3.26 24.51
N ASP A 15 -11.30 2.57 23.42
CA ASP A 15 -10.48 1.41 23.11
C ASP A 15 -9.56 1.64 21.92
N ALA A 16 -8.48 0.86 21.87
CA ALA A 16 -7.45 1.03 20.87
C ALA A 16 -7.93 0.75 19.44
N ASP A 17 -8.81 -0.25 19.28
CA ASP A 17 -9.29 -0.60 17.95
C ASP A 17 -10.17 0.50 17.36
N ALA A 18 -11.06 1.06 18.18
CA ALA A 18 -11.89 2.19 17.74
C ALA A 18 -11.03 3.41 17.41
N LEU A 19 -9.97 3.66 18.18
CA LEU A 19 -9.05 4.75 17.91
C LEU A 19 -8.32 4.55 16.59
N VAL A 20 -7.83 3.35 16.33
CA VAL A 20 -7.16 3.03 15.06
C VAL A 20 -8.13 3.24 13.89
N GLU A 21 -9.38 2.83 14.03
CA GLU A 21 -10.38 3.03 13.00
C GLU A 21 -10.62 4.51 12.71
N VAL A 22 -10.76 5.32 13.76
CA VAL A 22 -10.95 6.76 13.62
C VAL A 22 -9.75 7.40 12.94
N LEU A 23 -8.55 7.06 13.37
CA LEU A 23 -7.32 7.59 12.77
C LEU A 23 -7.17 7.16 11.31
N SER A 24 -7.52 5.94 10.99
CA SER A 24 -7.50 5.45 9.61
C SER A 24 -8.47 6.22 8.73
N LYS A 25 -9.67 6.49 9.21
CA LYS A 25 -10.65 7.29 8.47
C LYS A 25 -10.18 8.73 8.27
N GLN A 26 -9.59 9.34 9.29
CA GLN A 26 -9.05 10.69 9.18
C GLN A 26 -7.91 10.74 8.17
N LYS A 27 -7.04 9.73 8.19
CA LYS A 27 -5.95 9.63 7.24
C LYS A 27 -6.47 9.47 5.81
N SER A 28 -7.44 8.59 5.60
CA SER A 28 -8.05 8.43 4.29
C SER A 28 -8.63 9.73 3.76
N ARG A 29 -9.29 10.51 4.62
CA ARG A 29 -9.82 11.81 4.22
C ARG A 29 -8.73 12.76 3.80
N ARG A 30 -7.63 12.81 4.55
CA ARG A 30 -6.51 13.69 4.21
C ARG A 30 -5.84 13.30 2.92
N ASP A 31 -5.72 12.00 2.68
CA ASP A 31 -5.02 11.47 1.52
C ASP A 31 -5.89 11.45 0.26
N ARG A 32 -7.20 11.68 0.40
CA ARG A 32 -8.07 11.83 -0.76
C ARG A 32 -7.74 13.11 -1.49
N LEU A 33 -7.92 13.09 -2.78
CA LEU A 33 -7.71 14.28 -3.59
C LEU A 33 -8.76 15.34 -3.23
N PRO A 34 -8.34 16.52 -2.71
CA PRO A 34 -9.28 17.58 -2.36
C PRO A 34 -10.03 18.11 -3.57
N GLU A 35 -11.23 18.64 -3.35
CA GLU A 35 -12.01 19.26 -4.42
C GLU A 35 -11.23 20.37 -5.13
N ALA A 36 -10.51 21.18 -4.35
CA ALA A 36 -9.73 22.29 -4.89
C ALA A 36 -8.61 21.86 -5.81
N ASP A 37 -8.10 20.64 -5.64
CA ASP A 37 -6.97 20.14 -6.42
C ASP A 37 -7.39 19.31 -7.64
N ARG A 38 -8.70 19.12 -7.83
CA ARG A 38 -9.19 18.31 -8.95
C ARG A 38 -8.77 18.81 -10.31
N THR A 39 -8.64 20.12 -10.46
CA THR A 39 -8.21 20.73 -11.72
C THR A 39 -6.82 20.23 -12.13
N GLU A 40 -5.90 20.16 -11.17
CA GLU A 40 -4.55 19.68 -11.43
C GLU A 40 -4.55 18.18 -11.71
N VAL A 41 -5.25 17.40 -10.89
CA VAL A 41 -5.34 15.95 -11.05
C VAL A 41 -5.97 15.59 -12.40
N LEU A 42 -6.97 16.35 -12.82
CA LEU A 42 -7.68 16.09 -14.07
C LEU A 42 -7.05 16.78 -15.27
N SER A 43 -5.93 17.49 -15.08
CA SER A 43 -5.18 18.03 -16.22
C SER A 43 -4.78 16.90 -17.15
N PRO A 44 -4.83 17.12 -18.47
CA PRO A 44 -4.51 16.06 -19.42
C PRO A 44 -3.12 15.48 -19.17
N LEU A 45 -3.02 14.16 -19.22
CA LEU A 45 -1.74 13.47 -19.10
C LEU A 45 -0.99 13.62 -20.42
N PRO A 46 0.27 14.09 -20.40
CA PRO A 46 1.06 14.15 -21.63
C PRO A 46 1.26 12.76 -22.23
N VAL A 47 1.22 12.68 -23.54
CA VAL A 47 1.39 11.40 -24.25
C VAL A 47 2.73 10.76 -23.92
N ALA A 48 3.79 11.56 -23.78
CA ALA A 48 5.11 11.05 -23.42
C ALA A 48 5.10 10.35 -22.06
N GLU A 49 4.40 10.91 -21.07
CA GLU A 49 4.28 10.30 -19.75
C GLU A 49 3.44 9.01 -19.80
N LEU A 50 2.37 9.02 -20.59
CA LEU A 50 1.56 7.81 -20.78
C LEU A 50 2.39 6.69 -21.41
N ARG A 51 3.24 7.01 -22.38
CA ARG A 51 4.11 6.01 -23.02
C ARG A 51 5.09 5.40 -22.02
N LYS A 52 5.68 6.23 -21.16
CA LYS A 52 6.56 5.73 -20.09
C LYS A 52 5.81 4.78 -19.17
N TYR A 53 4.60 5.18 -18.78
CA TYR A 53 3.76 4.36 -17.93
C TYR A 53 3.43 3.02 -18.58
N GLU A 54 3.01 3.06 -19.83
CA GLU A 54 2.68 1.85 -20.60
C GLU A 54 3.87 0.92 -20.77
N ALA A 55 5.07 1.49 -20.96
CA ALA A 55 6.29 0.69 -21.08
C ALA A 55 6.60 -0.07 -19.76
N VAL A 56 6.43 0.60 -18.61
CA VAL A 56 6.61 -0.05 -17.32
C VAL A 56 5.57 -1.14 -17.12
N LYS A 57 4.31 -0.88 -17.46
CA LYS A 57 3.24 -1.86 -17.35
C LYS A 57 3.47 -3.07 -18.26
N LYS A 58 4.03 -2.87 -19.42
CA LYS A 58 4.36 -3.97 -20.33
C LYS A 58 5.44 -4.86 -19.74
N ALA A 59 6.43 -4.27 -19.06
CA ALA A 59 7.50 -5.01 -18.41
C ALA A 59 7.02 -5.68 -17.11
N HIS A 60 6.06 -5.07 -16.41
CA HIS A 60 5.57 -5.53 -15.11
C HIS A 60 4.05 -5.47 -15.06
N PRO A 61 3.36 -6.32 -15.82
CA PRO A 61 1.91 -6.19 -16.01
C PRO A 61 1.09 -6.36 -14.73
N ASP A 62 1.62 -7.09 -13.75
CA ASP A 62 0.90 -7.35 -12.50
C ASP A 62 1.25 -6.37 -11.39
N ALA A 63 2.22 -5.50 -11.60
CA ALA A 63 2.61 -4.49 -10.61
C ALA A 63 1.64 -3.30 -10.64
N LEU A 64 1.55 -2.60 -9.51
CA LEU A 64 0.89 -1.30 -9.44
C LEU A 64 1.96 -0.23 -9.64
N VAL A 65 1.78 0.61 -10.65
CA VAL A 65 2.75 1.62 -11.05
C VAL A 65 2.22 3.01 -10.72
N CYS A 66 2.99 3.76 -9.92
CA CYS A 66 2.62 5.09 -9.46
C CYS A 66 3.57 6.13 -10.03
N PHE A 67 3.03 7.08 -10.79
CA PHE A 67 3.81 8.17 -11.38
C PHE A 67 3.50 9.49 -10.71
N ALA A 68 4.55 10.25 -10.38
CA ALA A 68 4.37 11.57 -9.80
C ALA A 68 3.89 12.58 -10.84
N GLN A 69 2.74 13.19 -10.55
CA GLN A 69 2.12 14.23 -11.38
C GLN A 69 1.49 15.28 -10.48
N ASN A 70 1.91 16.52 -10.62
CA ASN A 70 1.30 17.66 -9.92
C ASN A 70 1.18 17.47 -8.39
N GLY A 71 2.20 16.91 -7.76
CA GLY A 71 2.22 16.71 -6.31
C GLY A 71 1.52 15.45 -5.83
N TYR A 72 1.09 14.60 -6.74
CA TYR A 72 0.46 13.32 -6.43
C TYR A 72 1.20 12.18 -7.10
N PHE A 73 1.17 11.00 -6.49
CA PHE A 73 1.47 9.76 -7.19
C PHE A 73 0.16 9.23 -7.77
N GLU A 74 0.10 9.13 -9.09
CA GLU A 74 -1.09 8.70 -9.80
C GLU A 74 -0.95 7.30 -10.37
N LEU A 75 -2.05 6.58 -10.38
CA LEU A 75 -2.18 5.28 -11.03
C LEU A 75 -3.29 5.40 -12.07
N TYR A 76 -3.13 4.74 -13.19
CA TYR A 76 -4.03 4.89 -14.35
C TYR A 76 -4.65 3.58 -14.77
N GLY A 77 -5.82 3.66 -15.38
CA GLY A 77 -6.48 2.51 -16.00
C GLY A 77 -6.78 1.39 -15.04
N LYS A 78 -6.34 0.20 -15.35
CA LYS A 78 -6.57 -0.99 -14.50
C LYS A 78 -5.93 -0.86 -13.13
N ASP A 79 -4.76 -0.23 -13.06
CA ASP A 79 -4.09 0.00 -11.78
C ASP A 79 -4.92 0.92 -10.90
N ALA A 80 -5.51 1.97 -11.49
CA ALA A 80 -6.38 2.87 -10.75
C ALA A 80 -7.60 2.14 -10.20
N LYS A 81 -8.23 1.31 -11.00
CA LYS A 81 -9.40 0.53 -10.58
C LYS A 81 -9.06 -0.41 -9.43
N LYS A 82 -7.88 -1.01 -9.46
CA LYS A 82 -7.43 -1.91 -8.41
C LYS A 82 -7.02 -1.14 -7.14
N ALA A 83 -6.34 -0.02 -7.31
CA ALA A 83 -5.80 0.75 -6.19
C ALA A 83 -6.85 1.56 -5.43
N ALA A 84 -7.85 2.12 -6.11
CA ALA A 84 -8.83 3.00 -5.47
C ALA A 84 -9.52 2.35 -4.26
N PRO A 85 -10.05 1.12 -4.33
CA PRO A 85 -10.65 0.50 -3.15
C PRO A 85 -9.62 0.20 -2.05
N LEU A 86 -8.38 -0.12 -2.40
CA LEU A 86 -7.33 -0.37 -1.42
C LEU A 86 -6.94 0.90 -0.67
N LEU A 87 -6.88 2.02 -1.39
CA LEU A 87 -6.50 3.32 -0.84
C LEU A 87 -7.68 4.04 -0.18
N GLY A 88 -8.90 3.62 -0.45
CA GLY A 88 -10.09 4.34 -0.01
C GLY A 88 -10.26 5.68 -0.73
N THR A 89 -9.75 5.79 -1.94
CA THR A 89 -9.81 7.03 -2.75
C THR A 89 -10.85 6.92 -3.84
N LYS A 90 -11.22 8.07 -4.40
CA LYS A 90 -12.17 8.12 -5.52
C LYS A 90 -11.46 7.75 -6.82
N LEU A 91 -12.21 7.12 -7.70
CA LEU A 91 -11.79 6.89 -9.06
C LEU A 91 -12.27 8.07 -9.90
N LEU A 92 -11.34 8.82 -10.48
CA LEU A 92 -11.61 9.96 -11.33
C LEU A 92 -11.29 9.62 -12.78
N GLU A 93 -11.61 10.53 -13.70
CA GLU A 93 -11.29 10.37 -15.11
C GLU A 93 -10.20 11.34 -15.52
N LYS A 94 -9.18 10.83 -16.20
CA LYS A 94 -8.04 11.60 -16.69
C LYS A 94 -8.06 11.64 -18.21
N LYS A 95 -7.98 12.83 -18.78
CA LYS A 95 -7.89 12.99 -20.22
C LYS A 95 -6.46 12.80 -20.70
N VAL A 96 -6.34 12.23 -21.88
CA VAL A 96 -5.06 12.08 -22.58
C VAL A 96 -5.26 12.61 -23.98
N HIS A 97 -4.31 13.41 -24.46
CA HIS A 97 -4.41 14.02 -25.78
C HIS A 97 -4.62 12.96 -26.87
N GLY A 98 -5.68 13.12 -27.64
CA GLY A 98 -5.96 12.23 -28.76
C GLY A 98 -6.40 10.82 -28.38
N LYS A 99 -6.75 10.58 -27.11
CA LYS A 99 -7.17 9.26 -26.63
C LYS A 99 -8.41 9.37 -25.74
N PRO A 100 -9.16 8.29 -25.57
CA PRO A 100 -10.26 8.30 -24.59
C PRO A 100 -9.75 8.56 -23.18
N SER A 101 -10.60 9.13 -22.33
CA SER A 101 -10.30 9.30 -20.93
C SER A 101 -10.08 7.96 -20.25
N MET A 102 -9.23 7.96 -19.23
CA MET A 102 -8.94 6.75 -18.46
C MET A 102 -9.15 6.99 -16.98
N PRO A 103 -9.46 5.95 -16.21
CA PRO A 103 -9.54 6.07 -14.76
C PRO A 103 -8.20 6.49 -14.17
N VAL A 104 -8.27 7.31 -13.11
CA VAL A 104 -7.11 7.71 -12.33
C VAL A 104 -7.46 7.74 -10.85
N THR A 105 -6.52 7.35 -10.03
CA THR A 105 -6.57 7.57 -8.59
C THR A 105 -5.14 7.81 -8.12
N GLY A 106 -4.96 8.12 -6.87
CA GLY A 106 -3.63 8.33 -6.33
C GLY A 106 -3.63 8.83 -4.90
N PHE A 107 -2.46 9.24 -4.48
CA PHE A 107 -2.20 9.80 -3.15
C PHE A 107 -1.16 10.90 -3.25
N ARG A 108 -1.13 11.78 -2.26
CA ARG A 108 -0.18 12.89 -2.27
C ARG A 108 1.25 12.38 -2.21
N GLU A 109 2.17 13.06 -2.88
CA GLU A 109 3.59 12.72 -2.78
C GLU A 109 4.07 12.74 -1.33
N THR A 110 3.57 13.67 -0.52
CA THR A 110 3.92 13.75 0.90
C THR A 110 3.44 12.57 1.71
N ALA A 111 2.47 11.81 1.21
CA ALA A 111 1.94 10.61 1.85
C ALA A 111 2.41 9.33 1.14
N TRP A 112 3.52 9.38 0.42
CA TRP A 112 3.96 8.28 -0.43
C TRP A 112 4.27 7.00 0.35
N VAL A 113 4.83 7.12 1.56
CA VAL A 113 5.12 5.95 2.39
C VAL A 113 3.83 5.23 2.74
N ALA A 114 2.85 5.95 3.28
CA ALA A 114 1.58 5.36 3.67
C ALA A 114 0.81 4.78 2.48
N GLY A 115 0.77 5.52 1.38
CA GLY A 115 0.06 5.09 0.17
C GLY A 115 0.68 3.85 -0.45
N SER A 116 1.99 3.86 -0.64
CA SER A 116 2.68 2.72 -1.24
C SER A 116 2.62 1.48 -0.35
N HIS A 117 2.74 1.63 0.97
CA HIS A 117 2.61 0.50 1.90
C HIS A 117 1.22 -0.10 1.87
N THR A 118 0.19 0.75 1.79
CA THR A 118 -1.19 0.28 1.69
C THR A 118 -1.39 -0.61 0.45
N LEU A 119 -0.76 -0.24 -0.66
CA LEU A 119 -0.79 -1.05 -1.88
C LEU A 119 0.06 -2.32 -1.73
N TRP A 120 1.25 -2.18 -1.17
CA TRP A 120 2.22 -3.27 -1.04
C TRP A 120 1.70 -4.43 -0.18
N LYS A 121 1.05 -4.10 0.93
CA LYS A 121 0.52 -5.14 1.82
C LYS A 121 -0.62 -5.96 1.21
N SER A 122 -1.14 -5.57 0.05
CA SER A 122 -2.12 -6.36 -0.68
C SER A 122 -1.49 -7.54 -1.43
N GLY A 123 -0.17 -7.62 -1.46
CA GLY A 123 0.55 -8.74 -2.06
C GLY A 123 0.94 -8.52 -3.50
N VAL A 124 1.08 -7.26 -3.93
CA VAL A 124 1.51 -6.92 -5.28
C VAL A 124 2.79 -6.12 -5.25
N ASP A 125 3.55 -6.18 -6.32
CA ASP A 125 4.71 -5.30 -6.50
C ASP A 125 4.21 -3.88 -6.73
N VAL A 126 4.88 -2.91 -6.12
CA VAL A 126 4.53 -1.49 -6.25
C VAL A 126 5.76 -0.74 -6.74
N PHE A 127 5.61 0.02 -7.81
CA PHE A 127 6.68 0.84 -8.36
C PHE A 127 6.29 2.30 -8.25
N LEU A 128 7.17 3.12 -7.71
CA LEU A 128 6.97 4.57 -7.64
C LEU A 128 8.05 5.26 -8.43
N SER A 129 7.67 6.24 -9.25
CA SER A 129 8.60 7.00 -10.04
C SER A 129 8.23 8.48 -10.05
N LYS A 130 9.23 9.35 -9.85
CA LYS A 130 9.05 10.79 -9.98
C LYS A 130 9.33 11.29 -11.38
N ASP A 131 10.19 10.60 -12.11
CA ASP A 131 10.64 11.04 -13.43
C ASP A 131 10.17 10.12 -14.58
N GLY A 132 9.53 9.01 -14.25
CA GLY A 132 9.11 8.02 -15.24
C GLY A 132 10.26 7.14 -15.74
N GLU A 133 11.45 7.27 -15.17
CA GLU A 133 12.65 6.54 -15.62
C GLU A 133 13.31 5.77 -14.49
N THR A 134 13.38 6.35 -13.30
CA THR A 134 13.92 5.69 -12.12
C THR A 134 12.79 5.32 -11.18
N PHE A 135 12.90 4.17 -10.55
CA PHE A 135 11.80 3.60 -9.76
C PHE A 135 12.27 3.16 -8.39
N LYS A 136 11.44 3.42 -7.40
CA LYS A 136 11.53 2.73 -6.11
C LYS A 136 10.60 1.53 -6.21
N GLU A 137 11.15 0.35 -5.98
CA GLU A 137 10.40 -0.90 -6.10
C GLU A 137 10.12 -1.49 -4.73
N LEU A 138 8.87 -1.82 -4.48
CA LEU A 138 8.44 -2.57 -3.33
C LEU A 138 7.93 -3.91 -3.83
N LYS A 139 8.74 -4.95 -3.66
CA LYS A 139 8.37 -6.27 -4.17
C LYS A 139 7.51 -7.02 -3.17
N ALA A 140 6.45 -7.64 -3.64
CA ALA A 140 5.56 -8.45 -2.79
C ALA A 140 6.34 -9.53 -2.06
N ALA A 141 7.34 -10.13 -2.72
CA ALA A 141 8.18 -11.16 -2.14
C ALA A 141 8.99 -10.68 -0.92
N ASP A 142 9.20 -9.38 -0.79
CA ASP A 142 9.95 -8.80 0.33
C ASP A 142 9.05 -8.43 1.51
N TYR A 143 7.75 -8.38 1.30
CA TYR A 143 6.83 -8.05 2.39
C TYR A 143 6.81 -9.17 3.43
N ILE A 144 6.75 -10.43 2.98
CA ILE A 144 6.90 -11.64 3.79
C ILE A 144 7.95 -12.48 3.09
N PRO A 145 9.22 -12.45 3.53
CA PRO A 145 10.31 -13.11 2.80
C PRO A 145 10.30 -14.63 3.01
N VAL A 146 9.69 -15.35 2.09
CA VAL A 146 9.65 -16.81 2.12
C VAL A 146 11.07 -17.39 2.07
N GLY A 147 11.32 -18.36 2.90
CA GLY A 147 12.65 -18.98 3.05
C GLY A 147 13.51 -18.37 4.15
N ALA A 148 13.16 -17.19 4.63
CA ALA A 148 13.90 -16.56 5.72
C ALA A 148 13.59 -17.22 7.06
N THR A 149 14.53 -17.11 7.99
CA THR A 149 14.34 -17.56 9.37
C THR A 149 14.28 -16.35 10.29
N LEU A 150 13.43 -16.40 11.29
CA LEU A 150 13.30 -15.34 12.27
C LEU A 150 12.69 -15.89 13.55
N ASN A 151 12.77 -15.12 14.61
CA ASN A 151 12.11 -15.47 15.87
C ASN A 151 10.68 -14.95 15.84
N VAL A 152 9.74 -15.86 16.12
CA VAL A 152 8.34 -15.53 16.29
C VAL A 152 7.94 -16.03 17.68
N ASP A 153 7.55 -15.09 18.55
CA ASP A 153 7.23 -15.41 19.95
C ASP A 153 8.38 -16.10 20.67
N GLY A 154 9.62 -15.72 20.34
CA GLY A 154 10.82 -16.33 20.94
C GLY A 154 11.21 -17.67 20.37
N ILE A 155 10.53 -18.16 19.35
CA ILE A 155 10.78 -19.44 18.70
C ILE A 155 11.38 -19.21 17.33
N LYS A 156 12.46 -19.88 17.03
CA LYS A 156 13.09 -19.79 15.71
C LYS A 156 12.24 -20.53 14.69
N CYS A 157 11.82 -19.79 13.68
CA CYS A 157 10.92 -20.31 12.64
C CYS A 157 11.47 -20.00 11.25
N ARG A 158 11.07 -20.82 10.29
CA ARG A 158 11.28 -20.55 8.88
C ARG A 158 9.93 -20.20 8.25
N ILE A 159 9.92 -19.16 7.42
CA ILE A 159 8.74 -18.79 6.63
C ILE A 159 8.69 -19.74 5.43
N ASP A 160 7.64 -20.56 5.35
CA ASP A 160 7.49 -21.55 4.30
C ASP A 160 6.67 -21.04 3.12
N ALA A 161 5.61 -20.28 3.38
CA ALA A 161 4.72 -19.79 2.34
C ALA A 161 3.88 -18.62 2.85
N VAL A 162 3.38 -17.83 1.93
CA VAL A 162 2.44 -16.75 2.23
C VAL A 162 1.28 -16.81 1.25
N ASP A 163 0.07 -16.67 1.76
CA ASP A 163 -1.13 -16.55 0.96
C ASP A 163 -1.81 -15.24 1.34
N PHE A 164 -1.65 -14.22 0.49
CA PHE A 164 -2.18 -12.88 0.76
C PHE A 164 -3.72 -12.87 0.77
N ALA A 165 -4.34 -13.66 -0.10
CA ALA A 165 -5.79 -13.71 -0.19
C ALA A 165 -6.41 -14.33 1.06
N ALA A 166 -5.75 -15.32 1.66
CA ALA A 166 -6.20 -16.01 2.86
C ALA A 166 -5.70 -15.36 4.15
N ASP A 167 -4.87 -14.31 4.04
CA ASP A 167 -4.21 -13.68 5.20
C ASP A 167 -3.48 -14.71 6.05
N GLU A 168 -2.67 -15.54 5.41
CA GLU A 168 -2.01 -16.65 6.08
C GLU A 168 -0.54 -16.71 5.73
N VAL A 169 0.30 -16.84 6.74
CA VAL A 169 1.71 -17.18 6.60
C VAL A 169 1.92 -18.55 7.24
N ARG A 170 2.51 -19.46 6.49
CA ARG A 170 2.87 -20.77 7.00
C ARG A 170 4.30 -20.77 7.48
N LEU A 171 4.49 -21.29 8.67
CA LEU A 171 5.79 -21.31 9.33
C LEU A 171 6.11 -22.71 9.82
N THR A 172 7.40 -22.97 9.95
CA THR A 172 7.89 -24.20 10.60
C THR A 172 8.77 -23.79 11.78
N ASN A 173 8.47 -24.31 12.97
CA ASN A 173 9.35 -24.21 14.12
C ASN A 173 10.55 -25.10 13.82
N ILE A 174 11.74 -24.52 13.73
CA ILE A 174 12.97 -25.25 13.37
C ILE A 174 13.94 -25.43 14.53
N GLU A 175 13.50 -25.15 15.77
CA GLU A 175 14.36 -25.33 16.93
C GLU A 175 14.60 -26.80 17.22
N ASP A 176 13.59 -27.65 17.04
CA ASP A 176 13.72 -29.08 17.20
C ASP A 176 13.79 -29.74 15.83
N LYS A 177 14.99 -30.14 15.41
CA LYS A 177 15.20 -30.77 14.11
C LYS A 177 14.50 -32.13 13.97
N ASN A 178 14.21 -32.79 15.09
CA ASN A 178 13.58 -34.10 15.07
C ASN A 178 12.05 -34.00 15.02
N ARG A 179 11.50 -32.85 15.38
CA ARG A 179 10.05 -32.60 15.39
C ARG A 179 9.72 -31.21 14.88
N PRO A 180 9.91 -30.96 13.59
CA PRO A 180 9.53 -29.68 13.03
C PRO A 180 8.01 -29.55 13.10
N ILE A 181 7.54 -28.49 13.75
CA ILE A 181 6.10 -28.23 13.91
C ILE A 181 5.73 -27.11 12.95
N ARG A 182 4.70 -27.37 12.15
CA ARG A 182 4.14 -26.39 11.20
C ARG A 182 2.94 -25.73 11.82
N PHE A 183 2.82 -24.42 11.58
CA PHE A 183 1.70 -23.63 12.06
C PHE A 183 1.49 -22.42 11.15
N SER A 184 0.39 -21.71 11.37
CA SER A 184 0.04 -20.54 10.57
C SER A 184 -0.21 -19.35 11.44
N GLU A 185 0.10 -18.16 10.92
CA GLU A 185 -0.16 -16.89 11.57
C GLU A 185 -0.66 -15.88 10.53
N SER A 186 -1.25 -14.78 10.97
CA SER A 186 -1.68 -13.72 10.06
C SER A 186 -0.48 -13.01 9.45
N ILE A 187 -0.68 -12.40 8.29
CA ILE A 187 0.36 -11.66 7.60
C ILE A 187 0.86 -10.51 8.47
N GLN A 188 -0.05 -9.75 9.06
CA GLN A 188 0.34 -8.61 9.90
C GLN A 188 1.16 -9.03 11.11
N TYR A 189 0.81 -10.15 11.72
CA TYR A 189 1.54 -10.67 12.88
C TYR A 189 2.97 -11.02 12.51
N VAL A 190 3.16 -11.78 11.43
CA VAL A 190 4.50 -12.16 10.97
C VAL A 190 5.27 -10.95 10.47
N ARG A 191 4.61 -10.03 9.76
CA ARG A 191 5.28 -8.81 9.28
C ARG A 191 5.90 -8.00 10.41
N SER A 192 5.27 -7.93 11.57
CA SER A 192 5.84 -7.23 12.72
C SER A 192 7.19 -7.82 13.14
N TYR A 193 7.34 -9.13 13.10
CA TYR A 193 8.62 -9.80 13.41
C TYR A 193 9.64 -9.61 12.29
N VAL A 194 9.20 -9.56 11.05
CA VAL A 194 10.07 -9.26 9.90
C VAL A 194 10.67 -7.87 10.05
N GLU A 195 9.88 -6.89 10.43
CA GLU A 195 10.34 -5.52 10.65
C GLU A 195 11.30 -5.45 11.82
N ASP A 196 10.98 -6.09 12.94
CA ASP A 196 11.83 -6.11 14.13
C ASP A 196 13.19 -6.79 13.85
N ALA A 197 13.21 -7.78 12.99
CA ALA A 197 14.43 -8.47 12.61
C ALA A 197 15.29 -7.70 11.62
N GLY A 198 14.78 -6.59 11.07
CA GLY A 198 15.48 -5.82 10.06
C GLY A 198 15.60 -6.52 8.71
N ILE A 199 14.80 -7.53 8.47
CA ILE A 199 14.72 -8.22 7.18
C ILE A 199 13.69 -7.49 6.33
N ALA A 200 13.92 -7.32 5.04
CA ALA A 200 12.98 -6.65 4.15
C ALA A 200 12.62 -5.24 4.65
N VAL A 201 13.63 -4.45 4.96
CA VAL A 201 13.46 -3.07 5.42
C VAL A 201 13.04 -2.18 4.26
N TYR A 202 12.11 -1.28 4.55
CA TYR A 202 11.65 -0.30 3.60
C TYR A 202 12.06 1.10 4.03
N ASP A 203 12.83 1.77 3.20
CA ASP A 203 13.23 3.17 3.44
C ASP A 203 13.23 4.00 2.18
#